data_04d5169f1a91503bbba69215fe826736
#
_entry.id   04d5169f1a91503bbba69215fe826736
#
_cell.length_a   1.000
_cell.length_b   1.000
_cell.length_c   1.000
_cell.angle_alpha   90.00
_cell.angle_beta   90.00
_cell.angle_gamma   90.00
#
_symmetry.space_group_name_H-M   'P 1'
#
loop_
_entity.id
_entity.type
_entity.pdbx_description
1 polymer ?
#
loop_
_entity_poly.entity_id
_entity_poly.type
_entity_poly.pdbx_seq_one_letter_code
_entity_poly.pdbx_strand_id
1 'polypeptide(L)'
;MKKSVLLLFFAGCVATGIFGIGRKIPMNRVNDLGQREGYWRDSVGGGFVYDLYYKGGKKDGLYKRFYRNKLFLFGEYTADNISGTWYMFGDEGELVYTLDSIELNKDSIYTGYCRIFCKYKCYCADYYPSGAVKSEGYMVCDEDFMVDFWEIGEWKYYDESGNLIKTKDYGDRRTP
;
A
#
# COMPACT_ATOMS: atom_id res chain seq x y z
N MET A 1 -32.88 -36.25 12.09
CA MET A 1 -31.51 -36.08 11.55
C MET A 1 -30.76 -35.19 12.52
N LYS A 2 -29.84 -35.77 13.30
CA LYS A 2 -29.06 -35.05 14.32
C LYS A 2 -27.81 -34.44 13.64
N LYS A 3 -27.66 -33.10 13.69
CA LYS A 3 -26.45 -32.41 13.25
C LYS A 3 -25.43 -32.47 14.36
N SER A 4 -24.33 -33.20 14.17
CA SER A 4 -23.20 -33.26 15.07
C SER A 4 -22.40 -31.99 14.91
N VAL A 5 -22.27 -31.21 15.98
CA VAL A 5 -21.35 -30.07 16.08
C VAL A 5 -20.00 -30.63 16.48
N LEU A 6 -19.03 -30.51 15.59
CA LEU A 6 -17.63 -30.87 15.87
C LEU A 6 -16.96 -29.73 16.64
N LEU A 7 -16.78 -29.89 17.94
CA LEU A 7 -16.00 -28.98 18.78
C LEU A 7 -14.52 -29.29 18.57
N LEU A 8 -13.81 -28.38 17.89
CA LEU A 8 -12.36 -28.39 17.80
C LEU A 8 -11.79 -27.81 19.12
N PHE A 9 -11.24 -28.67 19.95
CA PHE A 9 -10.44 -28.30 21.09
C PHE A 9 -9.08 -27.73 20.60
N PHE A 10 -8.90 -26.42 20.77
CA PHE A 10 -7.58 -25.82 20.70
C PHE A 10 -6.82 -26.21 21.97
N ALA A 11 -5.88 -27.15 21.83
CA ALA A 11 -4.90 -27.42 22.87
C ALA A 11 -4.01 -26.20 23.05
N GLY A 12 -4.19 -25.50 24.17
CA GLY A 12 -3.35 -24.37 24.56
C GLY A 12 -1.92 -24.82 24.79
N CYS A 13 -1.01 -24.49 23.90
CA CYS A 13 0.42 -24.45 24.21
C CYS A 13 0.64 -23.29 25.18
N VAL A 14 0.80 -23.63 26.45
CA VAL A 14 1.36 -22.71 27.45
C VAL A 14 2.84 -22.55 27.12
N ALA A 15 3.16 -21.58 26.27
CA ALA A 15 4.53 -21.14 26.09
C ALA A 15 4.92 -20.38 27.35
N THR A 16 5.72 -21.00 28.20
CA THR A 16 6.41 -20.36 29.32
C THR A 16 7.18 -19.18 28.77
N GLY A 17 6.72 -17.97 29.14
CA GLY A 17 7.29 -16.70 28.69
C GLY A 17 8.75 -16.58 29.14
N ILE A 18 9.65 -16.75 28.20
CA ILE A 18 10.94 -16.12 28.27
C ILE A 18 10.67 -14.65 27.94
N PHE A 19 10.60 -13.79 28.95
CA PHE A 19 10.69 -12.35 28.79
C PHE A 19 12.03 -12.04 28.13
N GLY A 20 12.06 -12.11 26.80
CA GLY A 20 13.19 -11.65 26.03
C GLY A 20 13.35 -10.17 26.30
N ILE A 21 14.48 -9.81 26.94
CA ILE A 21 14.97 -8.44 27.00
C ILE A 21 14.81 -7.87 25.60
N GLY A 22 13.90 -6.91 25.42
CA GLY A 22 13.59 -6.32 24.12
C GLY A 22 14.88 -5.79 23.51
N ARG A 23 15.48 -6.54 22.58
CA ARG A 23 16.60 -6.06 21.80
C ARG A 23 16.08 -4.86 21.03
N LYS A 24 16.54 -3.65 21.41
CA LYS A 24 16.31 -2.46 20.58
C LYS A 24 16.81 -2.80 19.18
N ILE A 25 15.90 -2.85 18.23
CA ILE A 25 16.27 -3.02 16.82
C ILE A 25 17.14 -1.79 16.48
N PRO A 26 18.41 -1.97 16.08
CA PRO A 26 19.26 -0.84 15.74
C PRO A 26 18.64 -0.10 14.55
N MET A 27 18.46 1.22 14.71
CA MET A 27 17.86 2.07 13.68
C MET A 27 18.95 2.88 12.98
N ASN A 28 18.67 3.29 11.73
CA ASN A 28 19.44 4.25 10.95
C ASN A 28 20.92 3.85 10.80
N ARG A 29 21.17 2.59 10.49
CA ARG A 29 22.52 2.06 10.32
C ARG A 29 22.96 2.10 8.86
N VAL A 30 24.27 2.26 8.67
CA VAL A 30 24.93 2.02 7.40
C VAL A 30 25.82 0.78 7.50
N ASN A 31 26.03 0.09 6.40
CA ASN A 31 27.01 -0.98 6.27
C ASN A 31 28.44 -0.41 6.04
N ASP A 32 29.42 -1.29 5.91
CA ASP A 32 30.83 -0.91 5.72
C ASP A 32 31.08 -0.12 4.42
N LEU A 33 30.13 -0.16 3.48
CA LEU A 33 30.17 0.60 2.22
C LEU A 33 29.43 1.96 2.33
N GLY A 34 28.98 2.35 3.54
CA GLY A 34 28.23 3.58 3.76
C GLY A 34 26.78 3.53 3.25
N GLN A 35 26.27 2.35 2.87
CA GLN A 35 24.92 2.18 2.37
C GLN A 35 23.93 1.96 3.53
N ARG A 36 22.70 2.47 3.40
CA ARG A 36 21.61 2.23 4.35
C ARG A 36 21.35 0.73 4.50
N GLU A 37 21.19 0.28 5.76
CA GLU A 37 20.96 -1.14 6.08
C GLU A 37 20.00 -1.30 7.25
N GLY A 38 19.04 -2.23 7.14
CA GLY A 38 18.05 -2.55 8.17
C GLY A 38 16.98 -1.48 8.31
N TYR A 39 16.45 -1.34 9.53
CA TYR A 39 15.33 -0.45 9.82
C TYR A 39 15.76 1.01 9.94
N TRP A 40 15.04 1.89 9.24
CA TRP A 40 15.23 3.32 9.20
C TRP A 40 13.95 4.05 9.59
N ARG A 41 14.10 5.08 10.40
CA ARG A 41 13.05 6.04 10.71
C ARG A 41 13.56 7.44 10.42
N ASP A 42 12.90 8.11 9.47
CA ASP A 42 13.21 9.46 9.04
C ASP A 42 12.02 10.39 9.27
N SER A 43 12.28 11.62 9.73
CA SER A 43 11.28 12.68 9.80
C SER A 43 11.53 13.67 8.66
N VAL A 44 10.53 13.92 7.85
CA VAL A 44 10.53 14.98 6.85
C VAL A 44 9.50 16.01 7.28
N GLY A 45 9.79 17.28 7.14
CA GLY A 45 8.96 18.37 7.63
C GLY A 45 7.45 18.18 7.46
N GLY A 46 6.62 19.06 8.05
CA GLY A 46 5.16 18.98 7.92
C GLY A 46 4.48 17.89 8.78
N GLY A 47 5.19 17.27 9.73
CA GLY A 47 4.63 16.26 10.63
C GLY A 47 4.62 14.84 10.08
N PHE A 48 5.36 14.59 9.00
CA PHE A 48 5.53 13.25 8.43
C PHE A 48 6.72 12.51 9.03
N VAL A 49 6.51 11.22 9.32
CA VAL A 49 7.52 10.25 9.74
C VAL A 49 7.42 9.01 8.86
N TYR A 50 8.57 8.48 8.47
CA TYR A 50 8.67 7.29 7.63
C TYR A 50 9.42 6.19 8.35
N ASP A 51 8.86 4.99 8.34
CA ASP A 51 9.52 3.75 8.71
C ASP A 51 9.79 2.93 7.46
N LEU A 52 11.03 2.51 7.25
CA LEU A 52 11.45 1.88 6.02
C LEU A 52 12.59 0.89 6.27
N TYR A 53 12.61 -0.19 5.51
CA TYR A 53 13.70 -1.15 5.53
C TYR A 53 14.60 -0.98 4.31
N TYR A 54 15.92 -1.09 4.56
CA TYR A 54 16.94 -1.05 3.52
C TYR A 54 17.81 -2.31 3.54
N LYS A 55 18.23 -2.75 2.35
CA LYS A 55 19.17 -3.83 2.13
C LYS A 55 20.16 -3.40 1.05
N GLY A 56 21.44 -3.26 1.43
CA GLY A 56 22.48 -2.81 0.50
C GLY A 56 22.18 -1.46 -0.14
N GLY A 57 21.63 -0.50 0.61
CA GLY A 57 21.27 0.83 0.14
C GLY A 57 19.94 0.96 -0.58
N LYS A 58 19.28 -0.15 -0.91
CA LYS A 58 17.97 -0.17 -1.59
C LYS A 58 16.84 -0.32 -0.59
N LYS A 59 15.70 0.31 -0.86
CA LYS A 59 14.45 0.06 -0.15
C LYS A 59 14.05 -1.40 -0.38
N ASP A 60 13.90 -2.18 0.71
CA ASP A 60 13.62 -3.62 0.62
C ASP A 60 12.91 -4.08 1.89
N GLY A 61 11.59 -4.20 1.85
CA GLY A 61 10.73 -4.57 2.97
C GLY A 61 9.63 -3.54 3.26
N LEU A 62 9.07 -3.63 4.46
CA LEU A 62 7.91 -2.84 4.85
C LEU A 62 8.19 -1.34 4.87
N TYR A 63 7.24 -0.59 4.35
CA TYR A 63 7.16 0.87 4.38
C TYR A 63 5.93 1.32 5.17
N LYS A 64 6.13 2.28 6.06
CA LYS A 64 5.06 2.97 6.78
C LYS A 64 5.30 4.47 6.72
N ARG A 65 4.26 5.22 6.43
CA ARG A 65 4.25 6.67 6.51
C ARG A 65 3.22 7.10 7.54
N PHE A 66 3.63 7.89 8.49
CA PHE A 66 2.76 8.46 9.51
C PHE A 66 2.60 9.95 9.25
N TYR A 67 1.41 10.44 9.49
CA TYR A 67 1.11 11.86 9.58
C TYR A 67 0.56 12.18 10.96
N ARG A 68 1.22 13.08 11.71
CA ARG A 68 0.84 13.43 13.09
C ARG A 68 0.63 12.18 13.97
N ASN A 69 1.53 11.22 13.88
CA ASN A 69 1.51 9.92 14.58
C ASN A 69 0.38 8.96 14.19
N LYS A 70 -0.46 9.28 13.20
CA LYS A 70 -1.44 8.34 12.64
C LYS A 70 -0.84 7.66 11.41
N LEU A 71 -1.06 6.35 11.27
CA LEU A 71 -0.64 5.62 10.06
C LEU A 71 -1.44 6.15 8.87
N PHE A 72 -0.73 6.63 7.86
CA PHE A 72 -1.30 7.25 6.69
C PHE A 72 -1.13 6.39 5.44
N LEU A 73 0.02 5.71 5.33
CA LEU A 73 0.35 4.86 4.20
C LEU A 73 1.13 3.64 4.66
N PHE A 74 0.80 2.49 4.11
CA PHE A 74 1.45 1.23 4.41
C PHE A 74 1.62 0.42 3.13
N GLY A 75 2.81 -0.16 2.93
CA GLY A 75 3.11 -1.00 1.78
C GLY A 75 4.46 -1.67 1.89
N GLU A 76 4.99 -2.11 0.77
CA GLU A 76 6.24 -2.84 0.70
C GLU A 76 7.07 -2.42 -0.51
N TYR A 77 8.38 -2.44 -0.35
CA TYR A 77 9.36 -2.29 -1.43
C TYR A 77 10.14 -3.58 -1.64
N THR A 78 10.46 -3.87 -2.87
CA THR A 78 11.43 -4.90 -3.27
C THR A 78 12.46 -4.26 -4.18
N ALA A 79 13.70 -4.14 -3.69
CA ALA A 79 14.83 -3.58 -4.43
C ALA A 79 14.51 -2.22 -5.10
N ASP A 80 14.02 -1.24 -4.31
CA ASP A 80 13.56 0.11 -4.70
C ASP A 80 12.26 0.18 -5.50
N ASN A 81 11.63 -0.94 -5.83
CA ASN A 81 10.34 -0.93 -6.51
C ASN A 81 9.21 -1.15 -5.52
N ILE A 82 8.10 -0.44 -5.69
CA ILE A 82 6.87 -0.73 -4.93
C ILE A 82 6.39 -2.13 -5.29
N SER A 83 5.91 -2.88 -4.30
CA SER A 83 5.48 -4.27 -4.43
C SER A 83 4.34 -4.58 -3.46
N GLY A 84 3.69 -5.72 -3.66
CA GLY A 84 2.57 -6.14 -2.83
C GLY A 84 1.36 -5.20 -2.92
N THR A 85 0.52 -5.23 -1.89
CA THR A 85 -0.65 -4.33 -1.77
C THR A 85 -0.29 -3.12 -0.92
N TRP A 86 -0.69 -1.94 -1.38
CA TRP A 86 -0.54 -0.70 -0.65
C TRP A 86 -1.88 -0.22 -0.11
N TYR A 87 -1.85 0.36 1.09
CA TYR A 87 -3.01 0.79 1.84
C TYR A 87 -2.88 2.24 2.23
N MET A 88 -3.86 3.07 1.94
CA MET A 88 -3.95 4.43 2.44
C MET A 88 -5.09 4.58 3.43
N PHE A 89 -4.80 5.27 4.52
CA PHE A 89 -5.72 5.51 5.62
C PHE A 89 -6.03 7.00 5.75
N GLY A 90 -7.26 7.30 6.13
CA GLY A 90 -7.71 8.65 6.45
C GLY A 90 -7.37 9.08 7.88
N ASP A 91 -7.82 10.26 8.24
CA ASP A 91 -7.48 10.89 9.52
C ASP A 91 -8.07 10.16 10.73
N GLU A 92 -9.16 9.43 10.56
CA GLU A 92 -9.79 8.62 11.62
C GLU A 92 -9.31 7.17 11.62
N GLY A 93 -8.37 6.81 10.71
CA GLY A 93 -7.81 5.47 10.55
C GLY A 93 -8.63 4.56 9.66
N GLU A 94 -9.65 5.09 8.97
CA GLU A 94 -10.44 4.37 7.98
C GLU A 94 -9.59 4.09 6.73
N LEU A 95 -9.83 2.94 6.09
CA LEU A 95 -9.22 2.62 4.81
C LEU A 95 -9.83 3.51 3.72
N VAL A 96 -8.99 4.27 3.03
CA VAL A 96 -9.40 5.18 1.94
C VAL A 96 -9.28 4.50 0.60
N TYR A 97 -8.11 3.92 0.30
CA TYR A 97 -7.91 3.11 -0.90
C TYR A 97 -6.84 2.03 -0.73
N THR A 98 -6.91 1.05 -1.61
CA THR A 98 -5.85 0.06 -1.82
C THR A 98 -5.32 0.13 -3.25
N LEU A 99 -4.02 -0.15 -3.40
CA LEU A 99 -3.40 -0.42 -4.68
C LEU A 99 -2.90 -1.85 -4.67
N ASP A 100 -3.33 -2.63 -5.65
CA ASP A 100 -3.01 -4.04 -5.80
C ASP A 100 -2.52 -4.34 -7.22
N SER A 101 -2.01 -5.55 -7.44
CA SER A 101 -1.57 -6.00 -8.77
C SER A 101 -0.59 -5.02 -9.42
N ILE A 102 0.35 -4.49 -8.60
CA ILE A 102 1.29 -3.46 -9.05
C ILE A 102 2.32 -4.08 -9.97
N GLU A 103 2.39 -3.57 -11.18
CA GLU A 103 3.34 -3.97 -12.22
C GLU A 103 3.99 -2.76 -12.89
N LEU A 104 5.14 -2.98 -13.55
CA LEU A 104 5.73 -1.94 -14.38
C LEU A 104 4.82 -1.61 -15.55
N ASN A 105 4.61 -0.34 -15.81
CA ASN A 105 3.84 0.16 -16.95
C ASN A 105 4.60 -0.09 -18.27
N LYS A 106 4.47 -1.31 -18.81
CA LYS A 106 5.10 -1.73 -20.06
C LYS A 106 4.36 -1.20 -21.30
N ASP A 107 3.12 -0.79 -21.13
CA ASP A 107 2.25 -0.34 -22.22
C ASP A 107 2.49 1.11 -22.61
N SER A 108 3.45 1.78 -21.97
CA SER A 108 3.79 3.19 -22.20
C SER A 108 2.57 4.12 -22.09
N ILE A 109 1.69 3.84 -21.11
CA ILE A 109 0.54 4.68 -20.80
C ILE A 109 1.05 5.94 -20.10
N TYR A 110 0.64 7.12 -20.61
CA TYR A 110 1.07 8.43 -20.10
C TYR A 110 -0.07 9.15 -19.42
N THR A 111 0.26 10.03 -18.48
CA THR A 111 -0.73 10.93 -17.90
C THR A 111 -1.16 11.99 -18.91
N GLY A 112 -2.46 12.21 -19.04
CA GLY A 112 -3.06 12.95 -20.15
C GLY A 112 -2.67 14.43 -20.26
N TYR A 113 -2.23 15.10 -19.18
CA TYR A 113 -1.94 16.53 -19.20
C TYR A 113 -0.47 16.89 -19.34
N CYS A 114 0.43 16.13 -18.75
CA CYS A 114 1.85 16.46 -18.67
C CYS A 114 2.74 15.54 -19.50
N ARG A 115 2.18 14.53 -20.17
CA ARG A 115 2.95 13.46 -20.85
C ARG A 115 4.04 12.85 -19.94
N ILE A 116 3.77 12.82 -18.63
CA ILE A 116 4.67 12.21 -17.66
C ILE A 116 4.50 10.71 -17.77
N PHE A 117 5.60 10.00 -17.91
CA PHE A 117 5.60 8.55 -17.91
C PHE A 117 5.34 8.04 -16.50
N CYS A 118 4.22 7.35 -16.31
CA CYS A 118 3.93 6.66 -15.08
C CYS A 118 4.68 5.33 -15.03
N LYS A 119 5.45 5.11 -13.98
CA LYS A 119 6.31 3.93 -13.81
C LYS A 119 5.51 2.65 -13.60
N TYR A 120 4.35 2.75 -12.95
CA TYR A 120 3.55 1.62 -12.53
C TYR A 120 2.14 1.65 -13.10
N LYS A 121 1.58 0.45 -13.26
CA LYS A 121 0.16 0.20 -13.47
C LYS A 121 -0.32 -0.68 -12.32
N CYS A 122 -1.48 -0.37 -11.76
CA CYS A 122 -2.04 -1.09 -10.63
C CYS A 122 -3.55 -1.10 -10.66
N TYR A 123 -4.15 -2.00 -9.89
CA TYR A 123 -5.58 -2.00 -9.61
C TYR A 123 -5.83 -1.20 -8.33
N CYS A 124 -6.76 -0.25 -8.40
CA CYS A 124 -7.14 0.59 -7.28
C CYS A 124 -8.58 0.28 -6.87
N ALA A 125 -8.83 0.24 -5.57
CA ALA A 125 -10.15 0.25 -4.98
C ALA A 125 -10.24 1.36 -3.94
N ASP A 126 -11.20 2.28 -4.12
CA ASP A 126 -11.58 3.30 -3.14
C ASP A 126 -12.65 2.75 -2.21
N TYR A 127 -12.67 3.24 -0.99
CA TYR A 127 -13.62 2.78 0.03
C TYR A 127 -14.43 3.93 0.62
N TYR A 128 -15.66 3.64 1.00
CA TYR A 128 -16.44 4.46 1.91
C TYR A 128 -15.91 4.32 3.34
N PRO A 129 -16.18 5.27 4.24
CA PRO A 129 -15.83 5.13 5.66
C PRO A 129 -16.41 3.88 6.33
N SER A 130 -17.50 3.34 5.80
CA SER A 130 -18.10 2.06 6.22
C SER A 130 -17.25 0.83 5.87
N GLY A 131 -16.21 0.98 5.03
CA GLY A 131 -15.40 -0.11 4.49
C GLY A 131 -15.96 -0.76 3.21
N ALA A 132 -17.15 -0.33 2.75
CA ALA A 132 -17.68 -0.79 1.46
C ALA A 132 -16.87 -0.19 0.30
N VAL A 133 -16.70 -0.95 -0.78
CA VAL A 133 -16.05 -0.45 -2.00
C VAL A 133 -16.90 0.66 -2.61
N LYS A 134 -16.29 1.81 -2.89
CA LYS A 134 -16.90 2.98 -3.52
C LYS A 134 -16.65 3.00 -5.02
N SER A 135 -15.42 2.71 -5.43
CA SER A 135 -15.04 2.60 -6.84
C SER A 135 -13.82 1.70 -6.99
N GLU A 136 -13.67 1.12 -8.17
CA GLU A 136 -12.52 0.27 -8.48
C GLU A 136 -12.20 0.27 -9.98
N GLY A 137 -10.94 0.08 -10.31
CA GLY A 137 -10.45 0.00 -11.68
C GLY A 137 -8.94 0.06 -11.77
N TYR A 138 -8.42 0.04 -12.99
CA TYR A 138 -7.00 0.20 -13.22
C TYR A 138 -6.58 1.66 -13.27
N MET A 139 -5.38 1.92 -12.77
CA MET A 139 -4.73 3.23 -12.85
C MET A 139 -3.26 3.09 -13.19
N VAL A 140 -2.67 4.16 -13.68
CA VAL A 140 -1.23 4.33 -13.79
C VAL A 140 -0.75 5.38 -12.80
N CYS A 141 0.42 5.15 -12.19
CA CYS A 141 0.97 6.03 -11.16
C CYS A 141 2.49 6.02 -11.16
N ASP A 142 3.08 7.00 -10.52
CA ASP A 142 4.50 7.03 -10.17
C ASP A 142 4.72 6.62 -8.71
N GLU A 143 5.96 6.68 -8.22
CA GLU A 143 6.31 6.31 -6.84
C GLU A 143 5.58 7.16 -5.79
N ASP A 144 5.22 8.40 -6.12
CA ASP A 144 4.32 9.22 -5.30
C ASP A 144 2.89 9.17 -5.85
N PHE A 145 2.28 7.98 -5.79
CA PHE A 145 0.90 7.73 -6.24
C PHE A 145 -0.18 8.57 -5.51
N MET A 146 0.20 9.43 -4.61
CA MET A 146 -0.69 10.38 -3.98
C MET A 146 -0.85 11.67 -4.78
N VAL A 147 0.05 11.95 -5.72
CA VAL A 147 0.09 13.19 -6.50
C VAL A 147 -0.13 12.90 -7.98
N ASP A 148 0.49 11.83 -8.48
CA ASP A 148 0.54 11.51 -9.90
C ASP A 148 -0.10 10.14 -10.17
N PHE A 149 -1.43 10.13 -10.31
CA PHE A 149 -2.17 8.94 -10.71
C PHE A 149 -3.28 9.29 -11.72
N TRP A 150 -3.65 8.30 -12.56
CA TRP A 150 -4.66 8.49 -13.61
C TRP A 150 -5.40 7.18 -13.84
N GLU A 151 -6.73 7.26 -13.79
CA GLU A 151 -7.60 6.15 -14.14
C GLU A 151 -7.45 5.80 -15.62
N ILE A 152 -7.48 4.50 -15.92
CA ILE A 152 -7.46 3.94 -17.26
C ILE A 152 -8.49 2.81 -17.39
N GLY A 153 -8.98 2.60 -18.62
CA GLY A 153 -9.96 1.56 -18.91
C GLY A 153 -11.26 1.72 -18.13
N GLU A 154 -11.92 0.62 -17.89
CA GLU A 154 -13.22 0.60 -17.22
C GLU A 154 -13.10 0.71 -15.70
N TRP A 155 -13.84 1.67 -15.12
CA TRP A 155 -14.00 1.86 -13.69
C TRP A 155 -15.46 1.62 -13.28
N LYS A 156 -15.66 0.92 -12.17
CA LYS A 156 -16.95 0.64 -11.56
C LYS A 156 -17.14 1.49 -10.32
N TYR A 157 -18.37 1.95 -10.10
CA TYR A 157 -18.74 2.79 -8.96
C TYR A 157 -19.97 2.18 -8.28
N TYR A 158 -19.92 2.13 -6.96
CA TYR A 158 -20.93 1.45 -6.13
C TYR A 158 -21.53 2.43 -5.11
N ASP A 159 -22.73 2.14 -4.63
CA ASP A 159 -23.29 2.74 -3.43
C ASP A 159 -22.75 2.06 -2.16
N GLU A 160 -23.05 2.61 -0.97
CA GLU A 160 -22.61 2.01 0.30
C GLU A 160 -23.21 0.64 0.59
N SER A 161 -24.27 0.23 -0.11
CA SER A 161 -24.87 -1.10 -0.03
C SER A 161 -24.21 -2.11 -0.97
N GLY A 162 -23.21 -1.67 -1.77
CA GLY A 162 -22.49 -2.50 -2.74
C GLY A 162 -23.20 -2.66 -4.08
N ASN A 163 -24.26 -1.91 -4.36
CA ASN A 163 -24.93 -1.94 -5.66
C ASN A 163 -24.13 -1.12 -6.69
N LEU A 164 -23.93 -1.68 -7.89
CA LEU A 164 -23.29 -0.97 -8.99
C LEU A 164 -24.17 0.20 -9.44
N ILE A 165 -23.63 1.44 -9.33
CA ILE A 165 -24.33 2.66 -9.73
C ILE A 165 -24.04 3.01 -11.19
N LYS A 166 -22.77 2.91 -11.58
CA LYS A 166 -22.32 3.24 -12.94
C LYS A 166 -20.99 2.58 -13.26
N THR A 167 -20.73 2.48 -14.56
CA THR A 167 -19.42 2.17 -15.13
C THR A 167 -18.96 3.36 -15.96
N LYS A 168 -17.69 3.67 -15.93
CA LYS A 168 -17.07 4.72 -16.75
C LYS A 168 -15.81 4.19 -17.38
N ASP A 169 -15.71 4.35 -18.70
CA ASP A 169 -14.48 4.03 -19.44
C ASP A 169 -13.64 5.31 -19.58
N TYR A 170 -12.44 5.29 -19.04
CA TYR A 170 -11.45 6.36 -19.15
C TYR A 170 -10.54 6.19 -20.40
N GLY A 171 -10.74 5.09 -21.12
CA GLY A 171 -9.99 4.76 -22.30
C GLY A 171 -8.55 4.33 -22.02
N ASP A 172 -7.88 3.98 -23.10
CA ASP A 172 -6.46 3.66 -23.10
C ASP A 172 -5.70 4.95 -23.44
N ARG A 173 -5.07 5.56 -22.46
CA ARG A 173 -4.36 6.85 -22.62
C ARG A 173 -2.98 6.68 -23.23
N ARG A 174 -2.82 5.74 -24.14
CA ARG A 174 -1.62 5.68 -24.98
C ARG A 174 -1.53 6.97 -25.79
N THR A 175 -0.33 7.54 -25.87
CA THR A 175 -0.08 8.68 -26.76
C THR A 175 -0.43 8.30 -28.20
N PRO A 176 -0.99 9.23 -28.97
CA PRO A 176 -1.18 9.03 -30.40
C PRO A 176 0.13 8.83 -31.13
#